data_11a9d61a291885d39ae68246d0cc7ccc
#
_entry.id   11a9d61a291885d39ae68246d0cc7ccc
#
_cell.length_a   1.000
_cell.length_b   1.000
_cell.length_c   1.000
_cell.angle_alpha   90.00
_cell.angle_beta   90.00
_cell.angle_gamma   90.00
#
_symmetry.space_group_name_H-M   'P 1'
#
loop_
_entity.id
_entity.type
_entity.pdbx_description
1 polymer ?
#
loop_
_entity_poly.entity_id
_entity_poly.type
_entity_poly.pdbx_seq_one_letter_code
_entity_poly.pdbx_strand_id
1 'polypeptide(L)'
;GFYLLTLLIAQFVALGVFAQSDDDLRPSASTAVIQHKYYQLEYAEEHEQAKWLYYTITPEFLDGPGVRKDNFKPDPLVQTGSAELSDYVRSGYDRGHLCPAAAMTLNQVAMDESFFMSNMSPQNGSFNRGKWKSLEEQVRDWVRQEQKLHVVSGPIFENNAAPIGANQVTVPGFYYKVIYDPTEEQKMIAFIMPNQKLSG
;
A
#
# COMPACT_ATOMS: atom_id res chain seq x y z
N GLY A 1 -17.19 -43.36 -58.85
CA GLY A 1 -17.57 -42.39 -57.82
C GLY A 1 -16.40 -42.08 -56.91
N PHE A 2 -15.82 -40.87 -57.06
CA PHE A 2 -14.76 -40.38 -56.16
C PHE A 2 -15.43 -39.68 -54.97
N TYR A 3 -15.20 -40.18 -53.75
CA TYR A 3 -15.60 -39.47 -52.52
C TYR A 3 -14.46 -38.52 -52.12
N LEU A 4 -14.74 -37.22 -52.17
CA LEU A 4 -13.85 -36.18 -51.68
C LEU A 4 -14.02 -36.06 -50.18
N LEU A 5 -13.03 -36.48 -49.41
CA LEU A 5 -13.00 -36.37 -47.96
C LEU A 5 -12.43 -34.98 -47.61
N THR A 6 -13.31 -34.05 -47.27
CA THR A 6 -12.93 -32.73 -46.78
C THR A 6 -12.47 -32.83 -45.33
N LEU A 7 -11.15 -32.71 -45.08
CA LEU A 7 -10.58 -32.66 -43.76
C LEU A 7 -10.77 -31.24 -43.19
N LEU A 8 -11.64 -31.09 -42.20
CA LEU A 8 -11.83 -29.84 -41.45
C LEU A 8 -10.73 -29.77 -40.39
N ILE A 9 -9.70 -28.98 -40.62
CA ILE A 9 -8.68 -28.67 -39.58
C ILE A 9 -9.27 -27.57 -38.72
N ALA A 10 -9.76 -27.93 -37.55
CA ALA A 10 -10.09 -26.96 -36.50
C ALA A 10 -8.79 -26.44 -35.89
N GLN A 11 -8.41 -25.20 -36.23
CA GLN A 11 -7.35 -24.49 -35.53
C GLN A 11 -7.87 -24.05 -34.16
N PHE A 12 -7.45 -24.74 -33.12
CA PHE A 12 -7.59 -24.25 -31.76
C PHE A 12 -6.58 -23.08 -31.57
N VAL A 13 -7.08 -21.86 -31.64
CA VAL A 13 -6.33 -20.70 -31.14
C VAL A 13 -6.45 -20.79 -29.62
N ALA A 14 -5.40 -21.31 -28.98
CA ALA A 14 -5.25 -21.17 -27.54
C ALA A 14 -5.02 -19.69 -27.26
N LEU A 15 -6.06 -18.98 -26.86
CA LEU A 15 -5.93 -17.69 -26.19
C LEU A 15 -5.20 -17.95 -24.89
N GLY A 16 -3.88 -17.73 -24.90
CA GLY A 16 -3.07 -17.70 -23.69
C GLY A 16 -3.60 -16.56 -22.80
N VAL A 17 -4.31 -16.89 -21.77
CA VAL A 17 -4.55 -15.96 -20.66
C VAL A 17 -3.20 -15.74 -20.01
N PHE A 18 -2.50 -14.67 -20.39
CA PHE A 18 -1.34 -14.21 -19.64
C PHE A 18 -1.86 -13.73 -18.29
N ALA A 19 -1.54 -14.47 -17.23
CA ALA A 19 -1.76 -13.97 -15.89
C ALA A 19 -0.95 -12.67 -15.74
N GLN A 20 -1.64 -11.57 -15.49
CA GLN A 20 -1.02 -10.28 -15.22
C GLN A 20 -0.12 -10.46 -13.99
N SER A 21 1.15 -10.04 -14.07
CA SER A 21 2.05 -10.10 -12.93
C SER A 21 1.60 -9.06 -11.88
N ASP A 22 1.82 -9.35 -10.60
CA ASP A 22 1.50 -8.40 -9.52
C ASP A 22 2.28 -7.06 -9.70
N ASP A 23 3.44 -7.09 -10.37
CA ASP A 23 4.23 -5.89 -10.70
C ASP A 23 3.53 -4.95 -11.69
N ASP A 24 2.66 -5.47 -12.56
CA ASP A 24 1.90 -4.66 -13.53
C ASP A 24 0.76 -3.87 -12.86
N LEU A 25 0.44 -4.17 -11.60
CA LEU A 25 -0.64 -3.53 -10.84
C LEU A 25 -0.15 -2.38 -9.94
N ARG A 26 1.16 -2.20 -9.81
CA ARG A 26 1.72 -1.07 -9.05
C ARG A 26 1.64 0.22 -9.86
N PRO A 27 1.62 1.40 -9.21
CA PRO A 27 1.74 2.68 -9.91
C PRO A 27 3.05 2.77 -10.69
N SER A 28 3.05 3.54 -11.79
CA SER A 28 4.29 3.91 -12.45
C SER A 28 5.17 4.73 -11.50
N ALA A 29 6.46 4.48 -11.52
CA ALA A 29 7.43 5.17 -10.70
C ALA A 29 8.28 6.14 -11.54
N SER A 30 8.59 7.30 -10.98
CA SER A 30 9.51 8.29 -11.56
C SER A 30 10.95 8.12 -11.05
N THR A 31 11.12 7.38 -9.97
CA THR A 31 12.40 7.04 -9.33
C THR A 31 12.51 5.53 -9.08
N ALA A 32 13.60 5.09 -8.48
CA ALA A 32 13.77 3.68 -8.13
C ALA A 32 12.71 3.22 -7.12
N VAL A 33 12.10 2.06 -7.41
CA VAL A 33 11.16 1.42 -6.49
C VAL A 33 11.96 0.69 -5.41
N ILE A 34 11.63 0.95 -4.16
CA ILE A 34 12.15 0.23 -3.01
C ILE A 34 11.30 -1.02 -2.82
N GLN A 35 11.95 -2.18 -2.85
CA GLN A 35 11.31 -3.48 -2.73
C GLN A 35 11.58 -4.08 -1.35
N HIS A 36 10.58 -4.06 -0.46
CA HIS A 36 10.55 -4.88 0.75
C HIS A 36 9.99 -6.28 0.43
N LYS A 37 10.04 -7.15 1.40
CA LYS A 37 9.57 -8.53 1.20
C LYS A 37 8.05 -8.61 0.97
N TYR A 38 7.29 -7.71 1.58
CA TYR A 38 5.82 -7.76 1.59
C TYR A 38 5.13 -6.51 1.02
N TYR A 39 5.87 -5.48 0.67
CA TYR A 39 5.37 -4.29 0.00
C TYR A 39 6.45 -3.61 -0.84
N GLN A 40 6.01 -2.73 -1.73
CA GLN A 40 6.87 -1.90 -2.57
C GLN A 40 6.47 -0.45 -2.39
N LEU A 41 7.42 0.47 -2.56
CA LEU A 41 7.13 1.89 -2.51
C LEU A 41 8.05 2.70 -3.44
N GLU A 42 7.58 3.87 -3.86
CA GLU A 42 8.43 4.92 -4.41
C GLU A 42 8.64 5.98 -3.32
N TYR A 43 9.89 6.16 -2.90
CA TYR A 43 10.25 7.17 -1.91
C TYR A 43 10.46 8.55 -2.57
N ALA A 44 9.95 9.60 -1.94
CA ALA A 44 10.11 10.98 -2.36
C ALA A 44 11.04 11.69 -1.39
N GLU A 45 12.29 11.88 -1.78
CA GLU A 45 13.32 12.56 -0.98
C GLU A 45 12.89 13.98 -0.62
N GLU A 46 12.24 14.69 -1.55
CA GLU A 46 11.73 16.04 -1.33
C GLU A 46 10.61 16.15 -0.27
N HIS A 47 10.04 14.99 0.10
CA HIS A 47 8.96 14.90 1.09
C HIS A 47 9.30 14.02 2.28
N GLU A 48 10.44 13.31 2.24
CA GLU A 48 10.90 12.35 3.27
C GLU A 48 9.87 11.28 3.60
N GLN A 49 9.16 10.76 2.59
CA GLN A 49 8.16 9.70 2.72
C GLN A 49 7.77 9.12 1.35
N ALA A 50 7.01 8.03 1.33
CA ALA A 50 6.57 7.41 0.10
C ALA A 50 5.55 8.29 -0.67
N LYS A 51 5.70 8.38 -2.01
CA LYS A 51 4.66 8.88 -2.93
C LYS A 51 3.49 7.91 -3.01
N TRP A 52 3.80 6.65 -3.06
CA TRP A 52 2.87 5.55 -3.01
C TRP A 52 3.53 4.34 -2.36
N LEU A 53 2.70 3.49 -1.78
CA LEU A 53 3.06 2.18 -1.27
C LEU A 53 2.05 1.17 -1.80
N TYR A 54 2.54 0.08 -2.39
CA TYR A 54 1.76 -1.02 -2.94
C TYR A 54 2.01 -2.30 -2.16
N TYR A 55 0.95 -3.03 -1.85
CA TYR A 55 1.01 -4.36 -1.25
C TYR A 55 -0.13 -5.24 -1.71
N THR A 56 0.12 -6.56 -1.73
CA THR A 56 -0.91 -7.59 -1.89
C THR A 56 -1.25 -8.16 -0.53
N ILE A 57 -2.52 -8.42 -0.28
CA ILE A 57 -3.01 -8.96 0.99
C ILE A 57 -3.99 -10.10 0.75
N THR A 58 -3.81 -11.19 1.50
CA THR A 58 -4.66 -12.39 1.53
C THR A 58 -5.06 -12.70 2.98
N PRO A 59 -6.01 -13.63 3.24
CA PRO A 59 -6.42 -13.95 4.61
C PRO A 59 -5.26 -14.37 5.52
N GLU A 60 -4.22 -15.03 5.01
CA GLU A 60 -3.06 -15.47 5.78
C GLU A 60 -2.28 -14.30 6.39
N PHE A 61 -2.34 -13.12 5.78
CA PHE A 61 -1.73 -11.90 6.32
C PHE A 61 -2.46 -11.35 7.54
N LEU A 62 -3.68 -11.80 7.82
CA LEU A 62 -4.52 -11.28 8.89
C LEU A 62 -4.47 -12.10 10.18
N ASP A 63 -4.17 -13.38 10.05
CA ASP A 63 -4.30 -14.36 11.15
C ASP A 63 -2.96 -15.05 11.47
N GLY A 64 -1.84 -14.43 11.07
CA GLY A 64 -0.50 -14.96 11.30
C GLY A 64 0.05 -14.66 12.70
N PRO A 65 1.23 -15.23 13.04
CA PRO A 65 1.84 -15.11 14.37
C PRO A 65 2.65 -13.81 14.59
N GLY A 66 2.63 -12.87 13.66
CA GLY A 66 3.37 -11.60 13.79
C GLY A 66 2.86 -10.75 14.96
N VAL A 67 3.73 -10.43 15.90
CA VAL A 67 3.40 -9.66 17.11
C VAL A 67 3.82 -8.22 16.95
N ARG A 68 2.88 -7.30 17.14
CA ARG A 68 3.12 -5.86 17.11
C ARG A 68 4.00 -5.43 18.30
N LYS A 69 5.10 -4.72 18.00
CA LYS A 69 6.06 -4.20 18.99
C LYS A 69 6.29 -2.70 18.92
N ASP A 70 5.61 -2.01 18.00
CA ASP A 70 5.78 -0.56 17.74
C ASP A 70 7.25 -0.12 17.56
N ASN A 71 8.05 -0.99 16.95
CA ASN A 71 9.49 -0.79 16.77
C ASN A 71 9.79 0.05 15.53
N PHE A 72 9.39 1.32 15.55
CA PHE A 72 9.65 2.27 14.48
C PHE A 72 11.16 2.50 14.31
N LYS A 73 11.63 2.43 13.07
CA LYS A 73 13.06 2.59 12.74
C LYS A 73 13.24 3.13 11.32
N PRO A 74 14.36 3.83 11.04
CA PRO A 74 14.70 4.23 9.68
C PRO A 74 14.69 3.03 8.73
N ASP A 75 14.35 3.28 7.47
CA ASP A 75 14.36 2.24 6.45
C ASP A 75 15.78 2.05 5.88
N PRO A 76 16.39 0.88 6.06
CA PRO A 76 17.74 0.62 5.57
C PRO A 76 17.87 0.58 4.04
N LEU A 77 16.76 0.50 3.31
CA LEU A 77 16.74 0.48 1.84
C LEU A 77 16.64 1.89 1.22
N VAL A 78 16.32 2.91 2.01
CA VAL A 78 16.40 4.31 1.57
C VAL A 78 17.86 4.76 1.69
N GLN A 79 18.57 4.83 0.57
CA GLN A 79 20.02 5.07 0.54
C GLN A 79 20.45 6.43 1.09
N THR A 80 19.60 7.43 0.97
CA THR A 80 19.80 8.80 1.47
C THR A 80 19.48 8.96 2.95
N GLY A 81 18.89 7.93 3.55
CA GLY A 81 18.23 7.97 4.85
C GLY A 81 16.75 8.24 4.73
N SER A 82 15.94 7.66 5.57
CA SER A 82 14.51 7.95 5.67
C SER A 82 14.25 8.91 6.84
N ALA A 83 13.03 9.46 6.91
CA ALA A 83 12.54 10.12 8.12
C ALA A 83 12.84 9.28 9.38
N GLU A 84 12.98 9.95 10.50
CA GLU A 84 13.28 9.35 11.79
C GLU A 84 12.13 9.49 12.78
N LEU A 85 12.18 8.69 13.85
CA LEU A 85 11.24 8.78 14.95
C LEU A 85 11.23 10.18 15.59
N SER A 86 12.39 10.82 15.66
CA SER A 86 12.60 12.17 16.20
C SER A 86 11.79 13.24 15.46
N ASP A 87 11.56 13.09 14.15
CA ASP A 87 10.80 14.07 13.35
C ASP A 87 9.35 14.18 13.80
N TYR A 88 8.79 13.11 14.33
CA TYR A 88 7.40 13.06 14.80
C TYR A 88 7.23 13.47 16.27
N VAL A 89 8.32 13.56 17.05
CA VAL A 89 8.26 13.93 18.47
C VAL A 89 7.73 15.36 18.60
N ARG A 90 6.60 15.50 19.32
CA ARG A 90 5.91 16.79 19.55
C ARG A 90 5.49 17.53 18.29
N SER A 91 5.42 16.85 17.14
CA SER A 91 4.96 17.43 15.88
C SER A 91 3.46 17.73 15.83
N GLY A 92 2.67 17.08 16.69
CA GLY A 92 1.20 17.12 16.64
C GLY A 92 0.59 16.08 15.68
N TYR A 93 1.42 15.30 14.99
CA TYR A 93 0.99 14.26 14.05
C TYR A 93 1.35 12.86 14.55
N ASP A 94 0.51 11.89 14.20
CA ASP A 94 0.78 10.47 14.37
C ASP A 94 1.72 9.98 13.25
N ARG A 95 2.49 8.93 13.52
CA ARG A 95 3.18 8.10 12.52
C ARG A 95 2.12 7.20 11.87
N GLY A 96 1.45 7.74 10.86
CA GLY A 96 0.39 7.02 10.17
C GLY A 96 0.95 6.03 9.17
N HIS A 97 0.51 4.77 9.26
CA HIS A 97 0.91 3.73 8.33
C HIS A 97 0.22 3.91 6.97
N LEU A 98 0.95 3.71 5.88
CA LEU A 98 0.38 3.52 4.54
C LEU A 98 -0.03 2.05 4.33
N CYS A 99 0.85 1.11 4.67
CA CYS A 99 0.55 -0.31 4.82
C CYS A 99 0.36 -0.62 6.31
N PRO A 100 -0.87 -0.92 6.77
CA PRO A 100 -1.14 -1.05 8.20
C PRO A 100 -0.53 -2.30 8.81
N ALA A 101 0.03 -2.20 10.02
CA ALA A 101 0.60 -3.33 10.75
C ALA A 101 -0.40 -4.49 10.95
N ALA A 102 -1.69 -4.18 11.11
CA ALA A 102 -2.74 -5.20 11.22
C ALA A 102 -3.02 -5.98 9.92
N ALA A 103 -2.46 -5.54 8.78
CA ALA A 103 -2.47 -6.25 7.51
C ALA A 103 -1.15 -7.01 7.24
N MET A 104 -0.23 -7.05 8.22
CA MET A 104 1.11 -7.63 8.12
C MET A 104 1.40 -8.61 9.26
N THR A 105 0.38 -9.37 9.71
CA THR A 105 0.56 -10.33 10.80
C THR A 105 1.07 -11.70 10.33
N LEU A 106 1.23 -11.92 9.01
CA LEU A 106 1.67 -13.19 8.41
C LEU A 106 2.85 -13.83 9.16
N ASN A 107 3.84 -13.05 9.50
CA ASN A 107 5.00 -13.44 10.31
C ASN A 107 5.68 -12.20 10.91
N GLN A 108 6.70 -12.42 11.76
CA GLN A 108 7.38 -11.31 12.43
C GLN A 108 8.12 -10.39 11.46
N VAL A 109 8.63 -10.89 10.32
CA VAL A 109 9.32 -10.05 9.32
C VAL A 109 8.34 -9.07 8.68
N ALA A 110 7.16 -9.54 8.25
CA ALA A 110 6.11 -8.67 7.69
C ALA A 110 5.68 -7.59 8.70
N MET A 111 5.48 -8.00 9.97
CA MET A 111 5.16 -7.09 11.05
C MET A 111 6.28 -6.05 11.26
N ASP A 112 7.54 -6.45 11.36
CA ASP A 112 8.66 -5.55 11.63
C ASP A 112 8.95 -4.59 10.47
N GLU A 113 8.80 -5.05 9.20
CA GLU A 113 8.91 -4.19 8.02
C GLU A 113 7.81 -3.12 7.99
N SER A 114 6.61 -3.40 8.47
CA SER A 114 5.53 -2.41 8.52
C SER A 114 5.84 -1.20 9.41
N PHE A 115 6.88 -1.27 10.26
CA PHE A 115 7.35 -0.20 11.14
C PHE A 115 8.56 0.59 10.60
N PHE A 116 8.97 0.36 9.35
CA PHE A 116 9.93 1.26 8.72
C PHE A 116 9.35 2.66 8.52
N MET A 117 10.18 3.69 8.75
CA MET A 117 9.73 5.08 8.66
C MET A 117 9.37 5.49 7.24
N SER A 118 9.85 4.78 6.20
CA SER A 118 9.40 4.93 4.80
C SER A 118 7.93 4.55 4.58
N ASN A 119 7.35 3.72 5.46
CA ASN A 119 5.93 3.38 5.49
C ASN A 119 5.09 4.38 6.32
N MET A 120 5.74 5.37 6.96
CA MET A 120 5.08 6.35 7.82
C MET A 120 4.84 7.66 7.09
N SER A 121 3.72 8.31 7.42
CA SER A 121 3.37 9.63 6.94
C SER A 121 2.70 10.44 8.06
N PRO A 122 2.91 11.78 8.14
CA PRO A 122 2.33 12.62 9.18
C PRO A 122 0.81 12.70 9.09
N GLN A 123 0.11 11.92 9.90
CA GLN A 123 -1.35 11.86 9.93
C GLN A 123 -1.93 12.62 11.13
N ASN A 124 -3.00 13.39 10.90
CA ASN A 124 -3.79 13.94 11.99
C ASN A 124 -4.30 12.80 12.89
N GLY A 125 -4.11 12.90 14.21
CA GLY A 125 -4.43 11.81 15.13
C GLY A 125 -5.90 11.38 15.12
N SER A 126 -6.84 12.31 14.92
CA SER A 126 -8.27 11.97 14.82
C SER A 126 -8.60 11.27 13.49
N PHE A 127 -7.92 11.62 12.42
CA PHE A 127 -8.03 10.97 11.12
C PHE A 127 -7.44 9.54 11.19
N ASN A 128 -6.18 9.41 11.62
CA ASN A 128 -5.45 8.15 11.71
C ASN A 128 -6.18 7.11 12.56
N ARG A 129 -6.58 7.49 13.78
CA ARG A 129 -7.27 6.60 14.73
C ARG A 129 -8.79 6.48 14.48
N GLY A 130 -9.32 7.27 13.55
CA GLY A 130 -10.74 7.31 13.19
C GLY A 130 -11.02 6.72 11.80
N LYS A 131 -11.39 7.56 10.84
CA LYS A 131 -11.87 7.14 9.52
C LYS A 131 -10.82 6.34 8.70
N TRP A 132 -9.52 6.68 8.82
CA TRP A 132 -8.48 5.91 8.16
C TRP A 132 -8.42 4.48 8.71
N LYS A 133 -8.40 4.33 10.04
CA LYS A 133 -8.47 3.02 10.70
C LYS A 133 -9.72 2.24 10.29
N SER A 134 -10.89 2.90 10.23
CA SER A 134 -12.13 2.24 9.80
C SER A 134 -12.06 1.73 8.37
N LEU A 135 -11.43 2.49 7.45
CA LEU A 135 -11.20 2.03 6.08
C LEU A 135 -10.24 0.82 6.05
N GLU A 136 -9.19 0.83 6.86
CA GLU A 136 -8.26 -0.31 6.98
C GLU A 136 -8.95 -1.57 7.54
N GLU A 137 -9.85 -1.42 8.50
CA GLU A 137 -10.70 -2.50 9.02
C GLU A 137 -11.60 -3.05 7.92
N GLN A 138 -12.25 -2.18 7.14
CA GLN A 138 -13.10 -2.58 6.01
C GLN A 138 -12.30 -3.33 4.92
N VAL A 139 -11.08 -2.89 4.61
CA VAL A 139 -10.20 -3.61 3.65
C VAL A 139 -9.90 -5.02 4.15
N ARG A 140 -9.62 -5.21 5.44
CA ARG A 140 -9.39 -6.56 6.01
C ARG A 140 -10.65 -7.44 5.93
N ASP A 141 -11.84 -6.86 6.11
CA ASP A 141 -13.10 -7.61 5.96
C ASP A 141 -13.32 -8.01 4.50
N TRP A 142 -13.02 -7.14 3.54
CA TRP A 142 -13.06 -7.48 2.12
C TRP A 142 -12.04 -8.56 1.75
N VAL A 143 -10.83 -8.54 2.30
CA VAL A 143 -9.84 -9.62 2.08
C VAL A 143 -10.38 -11.00 2.49
N ARG A 144 -11.11 -11.08 3.60
CA ARG A 144 -11.74 -12.35 4.03
C ARG A 144 -12.83 -12.83 3.07
N GLN A 145 -13.48 -11.91 2.36
CA GLN A 145 -14.53 -12.21 1.37
C GLN A 145 -13.93 -12.56 0.01
N GLU A 146 -13.05 -11.70 -0.50
CA GLU A 146 -12.52 -11.75 -1.88
C GLU A 146 -11.21 -12.57 -1.99
N GLN A 147 -10.63 -13.00 -0.86
CA GLN A 147 -9.44 -13.87 -0.74
C GLN A 147 -8.11 -13.22 -1.18
N LYS A 148 -8.10 -12.27 -2.08
CA LYS A 148 -6.89 -11.53 -2.51
C LYS A 148 -7.27 -10.11 -2.89
N LEU A 149 -6.55 -9.14 -2.36
CA LEU A 149 -6.67 -7.75 -2.78
C LEU A 149 -5.28 -7.15 -3.05
N HIS A 150 -5.22 -6.24 -4.01
CA HIS A 150 -4.10 -5.35 -4.25
C HIS A 150 -4.44 -3.97 -3.73
N VAL A 151 -3.56 -3.38 -2.97
CA VAL A 151 -3.80 -2.09 -2.32
C VAL A 151 -2.66 -1.13 -2.65
N VAL A 152 -3.02 0.05 -3.13
CA VAL A 152 -2.12 1.20 -3.23
C VAL A 152 -2.58 2.26 -2.25
N SER A 153 -1.65 2.79 -1.46
CA SER A 153 -1.91 3.83 -0.48
C SER A 153 -0.84 4.90 -0.54
N GLY A 154 -1.21 6.15 -0.39
CA GLY A 154 -0.23 7.23 -0.42
C GLY A 154 -0.79 8.58 0.02
N PRO A 155 0.12 9.55 0.26
CA PRO A 155 -0.22 10.94 0.52
C PRO A 155 -0.53 11.69 -0.78
N ILE A 156 -1.26 12.79 -0.66
CA ILE A 156 -1.38 13.84 -1.68
C ILE A 156 -0.80 15.11 -1.06
N PHE A 157 0.31 15.57 -1.63
CA PHE A 157 1.00 16.74 -1.14
C PHE A 157 0.35 18.02 -1.69
N GLU A 158 0.19 19.00 -0.84
CA GLU A 158 -0.24 20.34 -1.21
C GLU A 158 0.97 21.28 -1.32
N ASN A 159 0.89 22.30 -2.18
CA ASN A 159 1.99 23.22 -2.43
C ASN A 159 2.46 24.02 -1.18
N ASN A 160 1.64 24.08 -0.13
CA ASN A 160 1.91 24.84 1.10
C ASN A 160 1.96 23.94 2.35
N ALA A 161 2.21 22.66 2.20
CA ALA A 161 2.27 21.73 3.33
C ALA A 161 3.43 22.12 4.26
N ALA A 162 3.13 22.28 5.55
CA ALA A 162 4.14 22.55 6.56
C ALA A 162 4.90 21.26 6.91
N PRO A 163 6.25 21.26 6.83
CA PRO A 163 7.05 20.10 7.20
C PRO A 163 7.18 19.94 8.73
N ILE A 164 7.50 18.72 9.17
CA ILE A 164 7.80 18.43 10.57
C ILE A 164 9.24 17.88 10.72
N GLY A 165 9.79 18.06 11.90
CA GLY A 165 11.09 17.52 12.29
C GLY A 165 12.28 18.13 11.59
N ALA A 166 13.48 17.61 11.93
CA ALA A 166 14.74 18.07 11.37
C ALA A 166 14.90 17.68 9.90
N ASN A 167 14.35 16.54 9.50
CA ASN A 167 14.37 16.03 8.13
C ASN A 167 13.29 16.66 7.23
N GLN A 168 12.53 17.65 7.72
CA GLN A 168 11.52 18.39 6.94
C GLN A 168 10.47 17.48 6.29
N VAL A 169 9.97 16.48 7.03
CA VAL A 169 8.94 15.57 6.54
C VAL A 169 7.66 16.35 6.23
N THR A 170 7.24 16.34 4.97
CA THR A 170 6.08 17.11 4.51
C THR A 170 4.78 16.58 5.12
N VAL A 171 3.90 17.48 5.57
CA VAL A 171 2.55 17.10 6.04
C VAL A 171 1.59 17.10 4.86
N PRO A 172 1.04 15.94 4.45
CA PRO A 172 0.08 15.89 3.34
C PRO A 172 -1.26 16.49 3.70
N GLY A 173 -1.92 17.13 2.70
CA GLY A 173 -3.30 17.59 2.86
C GLY A 173 -4.33 16.48 2.79
N PHE A 174 -4.05 15.42 2.01
CA PHE A 174 -4.95 14.28 1.84
C PHE A 174 -4.18 12.97 1.79
N TYR A 175 -4.94 11.88 1.96
CA TYR A 175 -4.48 10.52 1.69
C TYR A 175 -5.42 9.81 0.74
N TYR A 176 -4.86 8.96 -0.10
CA TYR A 176 -5.64 8.08 -0.97
C TYR A 176 -5.38 6.61 -0.64
N LYS A 177 -6.36 5.77 -0.95
CA LYS A 177 -6.26 4.32 -0.92
C LYS A 177 -7.06 3.76 -2.08
N VAL A 178 -6.39 3.00 -2.96
CA VAL A 178 -7.00 2.27 -4.08
C VAL A 178 -6.95 0.79 -3.72
N ILE A 179 -8.08 0.12 -3.85
CA ILE A 179 -8.24 -1.31 -3.59
C ILE A 179 -8.70 -1.97 -4.87
N TYR A 180 -7.99 -2.98 -5.31
CA TYR A 180 -8.31 -3.76 -6.50
C TYR A 180 -8.46 -5.23 -6.13
N ASP A 181 -9.59 -5.80 -6.53
CA ASP A 181 -9.91 -7.21 -6.48
C ASP A 181 -9.65 -7.80 -7.87
N PRO A 182 -8.69 -8.74 -8.02
CA PRO A 182 -8.34 -9.33 -9.31
C PRO A 182 -9.24 -10.51 -9.70
N THR A 183 -10.28 -10.83 -8.94
CA THR A 183 -11.19 -11.94 -9.25
C THR A 183 -11.91 -11.75 -10.59
N GLU A 184 -12.68 -12.76 -11.04
CA GLU A 184 -13.30 -12.76 -12.38
C GLU A 184 -14.11 -11.49 -12.70
N GLU A 185 -14.75 -10.89 -11.69
CA GLU A 185 -15.54 -9.65 -11.87
C GLU A 185 -14.69 -8.37 -11.88
N GLN A 186 -13.43 -8.44 -11.50
CA GLN A 186 -12.48 -7.30 -11.44
C GLN A 186 -13.09 -6.01 -10.87
N LYS A 187 -13.06 -5.88 -9.56
CA LYS A 187 -13.63 -4.72 -8.85
C LYS A 187 -12.51 -3.76 -8.42
N MET A 188 -12.75 -2.48 -8.53
CA MET A 188 -11.84 -1.45 -8.02
C MET A 188 -12.61 -0.36 -7.30
N ILE A 189 -12.08 0.10 -6.17
CA ILE A 189 -12.59 1.26 -5.46
C ILE A 189 -11.43 2.13 -4.98
N ALA A 190 -11.64 3.45 -5.00
CA ALA A 190 -10.66 4.41 -4.52
C ALA A 190 -11.29 5.38 -3.53
N PHE A 191 -10.51 5.75 -2.52
CA PHE A 191 -10.87 6.73 -1.51
C PHE A 191 -9.83 7.84 -1.48
N ILE A 192 -10.30 9.10 -1.36
CA ILE A 192 -9.48 10.26 -1.04
C ILE A 192 -10.07 10.89 0.22
N MET A 193 -9.24 11.10 1.23
CA MET A 193 -9.67 11.63 2.51
C MET A 193 -8.75 12.77 2.96
N PRO A 194 -9.29 13.91 3.44
CA PRO A 194 -8.47 14.99 3.97
C PRO A 194 -7.79 14.57 5.29
N ASN A 195 -6.56 15.04 5.48
CA ASN A 195 -5.73 14.78 6.66
C ASN A 195 -6.17 15.65 7.86
N GLN A 196 -7.40 15.50 8.28
CA GLN A 196 -8.01 16.25 9.38
C GLN A 196 -9.08 15.44 10.09
N LYS A 197 -9.59 15.94 11.21
CA LYS A 197 -10.74 15.31 11.88
C LYS A 197 -11.94 15.27 10.93
N LEU A 198 -12.47 14.09 10.68
CA LEU A 198 -13.69 13.88 9.88
C LEU A 198 -14.87 13.62 10.81
N SER A 199 -15.99 14.32 10.56
CA SER A 199 -17.27 14.01 11.19
C SER A 199 -17.79 12.67 10.66
N GLY A 200 -18.28 11.82 11.54
CA GLY A 200 -18.86 10.52 11.25
C GLY A 200 -20.23 10.61 10.64
#